data_2a75290804affe01fb94633911aa9a90
#
_entry.id   2a75290804affe01fb94633911aa9a90
#
_cell.length_a   1.000
_cell.length_b   1.000
_cell.length_c   1.000
_cell.angle_alpha   90.00
_cell.angle_beta   90.00
_cell.angle_gamma   90.00
#
_symmetry.space_group_name_H-M   'P 1'
#
loop_
_entity.id
_entity.type
_entity.pdbx_description
1 polymer ?
#
loop_
_entity_poly.entity_id
_entity_poly.type
_entity_poly.pdbx_seq_one_letter_code
_entity_poly.pdbx_strand_id
1 'polypeptide(L)'
;MKRVMILLICAALGLSHVYAQFTVGAKAGLNVASIGNVTVYPSNPLPGDLKSWTLEYGYLPGAHVGGYARYAFSPLFSVQTELLYSQMGYKISVPTVDIGGHVYDNTTDRMRLHYLNLPVLLRLTVPGSGLFAEAGPQPGLLLGSHGSVITESGERVGEVAGTGGPATTFDLCGVAGLGYRWKNGLAFSAHYVHEFETSKKEFIPRMTRKYAIQLSVAYDIKTF
;
A
#
# COMPACT_ATOMS: atom_id res chain seq x y z
N MET A 1 30.85 -19.80 2.56
CA MET A 1 30.11 -18.59 2.24
C MET A 1 29.13 -18.18 3.37
N LYS A 2 28.24 -19.05 3.87
CA LYS A 2 27.29 -18.70 4.96
C LYS A 2 27.96 -18.21 6.26
N ARG A 3 29.08 -18.85 6.69
CA ARG A 3 29.81 -18.46 7.89
C ARG A 3 30.51 -17.09 7.78
N VAL A 4 31.02 -16.75 6.60
CA VAL A 4 31.63 -15.43 6.35
C VAL A 4 30.58 -14.32 6.35
N MET A 5 29.38 -14.59 5.82
CA MET A 5 28.26 -13.65 5.81
C MET A 5 27.76 -13.39 7.24
N ILE A 6 27.69 -14.41 8.09
CA ILE A 6 27.31 -14.28 9.51
C ILE A 6 28.37 -13.45 10.27
N LEU A 7 29.67 -13.70 10.03
CA LEU A 7 30.77 -12.94 10.63
C LEU A 7 30.77 -11.48 10.20
N LEU A 8 30.46 -11.17 8.92
CA LEU A 8 30.33 -9.80 8.44
C LEU A 8 29.12 -9.09 9.06
N ILE A 9 28.00 -9.79 9.26
CA ILE A 9 26.81 -9.26 9.96
C ILE A 9 27.13 -9.00 11.43
N CYS A 10 27.80 -9.94 12.11
CA CYS A 10 28.23 -9.77 13.51
C CYS A 10 29.26 -8.66 13.68
N ALA A 11 30.21 -8.51 12.73
CA ALA A 11 31.19 -7.42 12.76
C ALA A 11 30.51 -6.05 12.50
N ALA A 12 29.53 -5.97 11.61
CA ALA A 12 28.75 -4.76 11.38
C ALA A 12 27.88 -4.39 12.61
N LEU A 13 27.39 -5.34 13.37
CA LEU A 13 26.62 -5.13 14.61
C LEU A 13 27.52 -4.79 15.81
N GLY A 14 28.78 -5.27 15.83
CA GLY A 14 29.71 -5.07 16.96
C GLY A 14 30.38 -3.69 17.04
N LEU A 15 30.33 -2.90 15.96
CA LEU A 15 31.01 -1.58 15.90
C LEU A 15 30.10 -0.40 16.31
N SER A 16 28.90 -0.66 16.82
CA SER A 16 27.82 0.35 16.92
C SER A 16 27.59 0.98 18.29
N HIS A 17 28.53 0.91 19.24
CA HIS A 17 28.30 1.46 20.59
C HIS A 17 28.29 3.00 20.69
N VAL A 18 28.54 3.75 19.61
CA VAL A 18 28.68 5.21 19.67
C VAL A 18 27.53 5.96 18.96
N TYR A 19 26.66 5.29 18.18
CA TYR A 19 25.70 5.98 17.30
C TYR A 19 24.24 5.53 17.43
N ALA A 20 23.93 4.74 18.46
CA ALA A 20 22.54 4.30 18.66
C ALA A 20 21.64 5.50 19.00
N GLN A 21 20.86 5.95 18.03
CA GLN A 21 19.87 7.01 18.22
C GLN A 21 18.47 6.45 17.98
N PHE A 22 17.61 6.67 18.94
CA PHE A 22 16.21 6.32 18.85
C PHE A 22 15.39 7.58 18.55
N THR A 23 14.63 7.57 17.47
CA THR A 23 13.81 8.70 17.05
C THR A 23 12.35 8.27 16.95
N VAL A 24 11.44 9.07 17.48
CA VAL A 24 10.00 8.92 17.26
C VAL A 24 9.47 10.11 16.48
N GLY A 25 8.47 9.86 15.64
CA GLY A 25 7.90 10.88 14.81
C GLY A 25 6.49 10.56 14.32
N ALA A 26 5.92 11.52 13.62
CA ALA A 26 4.63 11.41 12.96
C ALA A 26 4.80 11.42 11.45
N LYS A 27 3.88 10.75 10.73
CA LYS A 27 3.87 10.64 9.28
C LYS A 27 2.44 10.76 8.77
N ALA A 28 2.25 11.51 7.71
CA ALA A 28 0.98 11.61 6.99
C ALA A 28 1.24 11.75 5.50
N GLY A 29 0.25 11.38 4.68
CA GLY A 29 0.42 11.50 3.25
C GLY A 29 -0.76 10.98 2.45
N LEU A 30 -0.52 10.86 1.15
CA LEU A 30 -1.49 10.41 0.17
C LEU A 30 -1.07 9.06 -0.42
N ASN A 31 -2.06 8.23 -0.69
CA ASN A 31 -1.93 6.98 -1.42
C ASN A 31 -2.65 7.12 -2.76
N VAL A 32 -2.04 6.61 -3.81
CA VAL A 32 -2.73 6.38 -5.10
C VAL A 32 -2.65 4.88 -5.34
N ALA A 33 -3.76 4.20 -5.07
CA ALA A 33 -3.82 2.74 -5.07
C ALA A 33 -4.70 2.20 -6.21
N SER A 34 -4.40 1.00 -6.66
CA SER A 34 -5.21 0.22 -7.57
C SER A 34 -4.98 -1.28 -7.30
N ILE A 35 -5.80 -2.11 -7.95
CA ILE A 35 -5.55 -3.54 -8.11
C ILE A 35 -5.28 -3.82 -9.58
N GLY A 36 -4.53 -4.89 -9.89
CA GLY A 36 -4.25 -5.26 -11.27
C GLY A 36 -5.52 -5.60 -12.06
N ASN A 37 -5.48 -5.44 -13.36
CA ASN A 37 -6.58 -5.82 -14.24
C ASN A 37 -6.87 -7.32 -14.14
N VAL A 38 -8.14 -7.68 -14.22
CA VAL A 38 -8.62 -9.07 -14.12
C VAL A 38 -9.16 -9.53 -15.47
N THR A 39 -8.55 -10.57 -16.02
CA THR A 39 -9.12 -11.24 -17.20
C THR A 39 -10.02 -12.38 -16.73
N VAL A 40 -11.29 -12.30 -17.07
CA VAL A 40 -12.30 -13.31 -16.76
C VAL A 40 -12.42 -14.26 -17.94
N TYR A 41 -12.27 -15.56 -17.67
CA TYR A 41 -12.48 -16.63 -18.63
C TYR A 41 -13.80 -17.33 -18.30
N PRO A 42 -14.84 -17.25 -19.13
CA PRO A 42 -16.10 -17.94 -18.84
C PRO A 42 -15.90 -19.46 -18.88
N SER A 43 -16.52 -20.16 -17.93
CA SER A 43 -16.47 -21.62 -17.86
C SER A 43 -17.25 -22.30 -18.97
N ASN A 44 -18.22 -21.61 -19.58
CA ASN A 44 -18.99 -22.03 -20.73
C ASN A 44 -18.82 -21.01 -21.86
N PRO A 45 -18.79 -21.45 -23.14
CA PRO A 45 -18.76 -20.52 -24.26
C PRO A 45 -20.00 -19.62 -24.23
N LEU A 46 -19.76 -18.30 -24.23
CA LEU A 46 -20.82 -17.32 -24.34
C LEU A 46 -21.26 -17.18 -25.81
N PRO A 47 -22.51 -16.74 -26.07
CA PRO A 47 -22.92 -16.44 -27.44
C PRO A 47 -21.96 -15.44 -28.10
N GLY A 48 -21.52 -15.69 -29.33
CA GLY A 48 -20.64 -14.79 -30.08
C GLY A 48 -19.15 -15.03 -29.92
N ASP A 49 -18.69 -16.25 -29.52
CA ASP A 49 -17.27 -16.61 -29.39
C ASP A 49 -16.41 -15.75 -28.45
N LEU A 50 -17.02 -15.08 -27.46
CA LEU A 50 -16.31 -14.35 -26.44
C LEU A 50 -15.50 -15.33 -25.58
N LYS A 51 -14.18 -15.33 -25.78
CA LYS A 51 -13.25 -16.21 -25.06
C LYS A 51 -12.83 -15.67 -23.71
N SER A 52 -12.80 -14.34 -23.57
CA SER A 52 -12.44 -13.67 -22.31
C SER A 52 -12.77 -12.19 -22.40
N TRP A 53 -12.94 -11.54 -21.25
CA TRP A 53 -12.98 -10.08 -21.13
C TRP A 53 -12.10 -9.62 -19.99
N THR A 54 -11.52 -8.43 -20.11
CA THR A 54 -10.67 -7.83 -19.08
C THR A 54 -11.41 -6.73 -18.36
N LEU A 55 -11.50 -6.85 -17.05
CA LEU A 55 -11.98 -5.78 -16.17
C LEU A 55 -10.80 -4.86 -15.84
N GLU A 56 -10.92 -3.60 -16.24
CA GLU A 56 -9.90 -2.59 -16.00
C GLU A 56 -10.19 -1.86 -14.70
N TYR A 57 -9.21 -1.87 -13.80
CA TYR A 57 -9.31 -1.21 -12.50
C TYR A 57 -8.52 0.09 -12.50
N GLY A 58 -9.20 1.20 -12.20
CA GLY A 58 -8.59 2.50 -12.11
C GLY A 58 -8.04 2.81 -10.71
N TYR A 59 -7.22 3.84 -10.66
CA TYR A 59 -6.62 4.34 -9.42
C TYR A 59 -7.64 5.08 -8.55
N LEU A 60 -7.54 4.87 -7.24
CA LEU A 60 -8.32 5.60 -6.25
C LEU A 60 -7.38 6.28 -5.25
N PRO A 61 -7.46 7.62 -5.10
CA PRO A 61 -6.70 8.32 -4.08
C PRO A 61 -7.26 8.04 -2.68
N GLY A 62 -6.35 7.95 -1.72
CA GLY A 62 -6.61 7.80 -0.29
C GLY A 62 -5.59 8.55 0.52
N ALA A 63 -5.72 8.51 1.84
CA ALA A 63 -4.79 9.13 2.76
C ALA A 63 -4.19 8.08 3.70
N HIS A 64 -3.04 8.39 4.30
CA HIS A 64 -2.50 7.64 5.41
C HIS A 64 -1.98 8.60 6.49
N VAL A 65 -2.06 8.14 7.73
CA VAL A 65 -1.57 8.88 8.90
C VAL A 65 -1.15 7.92 9.99
N GLY A 66 -0.12 8.29 10.74
CA GLY A 66 0.33 7.50 11.87
C GLY A 66 1.63 7.99 12.48
N GLY A 67 2.28 7.10 13.22
CA GLY A 67 3.55 7.35 13.86
C GLY A 67 4.61 6.36 13.43
N TYR A 68 5.85 6.68 13.74
CA TYR A 68 6.98 5.80 13.53
C TYR A 68 7.99 5.87 14.66
N ALA A 69 8.75 4.80 14.79
CA ALA A 69 9.93 4.70 15.61
C ALA A 69 11.11 4.27 14.72
N ARG A 70 12.23 4.95 14.83
CA ARG A 70 13.44 4.65 14.06
C ARG A 70 14.61 4.46 15.00
N TYR A 71 15.36 3.41 14.79
CA TYR A 71 16.59 3.12 15.49
C TYR A 71 17.77 3.14 14.50
N ALA A 72 18.65 4.12 14.65
CA ALA A 72 19.86 4.25 13.85
C ALA A 72 21.02 3.56 14.57
N PHE A 73 21.53 2.48 13.99
CA PHE A 73 22.69 1.76 14.51
C PHE A 73 24.01 2.20 13.84
N SER A 74 23.89 3.02 12.78
CA SER A 74 25.05 3.74 12.20
C SER A 74 24.55 4.97 11.44
N PRO A 75 25.46 5.90 11.03
CA PRO A 75 25.08 7.03 10.18
C PRO A 75 24.49 6.65 8.83
N LEU A 76 24.79 5.42 8.36
CA LEU A 76 24.32 4.89 7.07
C LEU A 76 23.05 4.06 7.23
N PHE A 77 22.93 3.25 8.30
CA PHE A 77 21.88 2.25 8.46
C PHE A 77 20.97 2.53 9.65
N SER A 78 19.68 2.43 9.42
CA SER A 78 18.65 2.44 10.47
C SER A 78 17.50 1.49 10.13
N VAL A 79 16.78 1.06 11.16
CA VAL A 79 15.49 0.37 11.01
C VAL A 79 14.39 1.30 11.49
N GLN A 80 13.35 1.42 10.69
CA GLN A 80 12.15 2.20 11.02
C GLN A 80 10.94 1.28 11.02
N THR A 81 10.19 1.29 12.10
CA THR A 81 8.86 0.68 12.16
C THR A 81 7.80 1.77 12.22
N GLU A 82 6.68 1.54 11.55
CA GLU A 82 5.60 2.51 11.46
C GLU A 82 4.29 1.84 11.89
N LEU A 83 3.35 2.62 12.42
CA LEU A 83 1.97 2.22 12.62
C LEU A 83 1.10 3.23 11.89
N LEU A 84 0.50 2.80 10.78
CA LEU A 84 -0.21 3.68 9.86
C LEU A 84 -1.67 3.23 9.68
N TYR A 85 -2.61 4.13 9.94
CA TYR A 85 -3.93 4.01 9.34
C TYR A 85 -3.82 4.43 7.87
N SER A 86 -4.35 3.64 6.95
CA SER A 86 -4.16 3.82 5.51
C SER A 86 -5.43 3.51 4.74
N GLN A 87 -5.86 4.46 3.93
CA GLN A 87 -6.94 4.27 2.98
C GLN A 87 -6.35 3.88 1.63
N MET A 88 -6.77 2.75 1.11
CA MET A 88 -6.43 2.26 -0.22
C MET A 88 -7.71 1.92 -0.97
N GLY A 89 -7.62 1.66 -2.26
CA GLY A 89 -8.81 1.24 -2.98
C GLY A 89 -8.61 1.23 -4.48
N TYR A 90 -9.71 1.02 -5.18
CA TYR A 90 -9.76 0.97 -6.63
C TYR A 90 -11.11 1.48 -7.12
N LYS A 91 -11.18 1.79 -8.39
CA LYS A 91 -12.42 2.07 -9.11
C LYS A 91 -12.54 1.14 -10.30
N ILE A 92 -13.77 0.78 -10.65
CA ILE A 92 -14.09 0.05 -11.86
C ILE A 92 -15.24 0.77 -12.57
N SER A 93 -15.12 1.00 -13.87
CA SER A 93 -16.20 1.54 -14.67
C SER A 93 -16.88 0.41 -15.41
N VAL A 94 -18.18 0.28 -15.22
CA VAL A 94 -18.99 -0.77 -15.84
C VAL A 94 -20.07 -0.10 -16.69
N PRO A 95 -20.17 -0.44 -17.99
CA PRO A 95 -21.25 0.06 -18.82
C PRO A 95 -22.60 -0.47 -18.33
N THR A 96 -23.56 0.40 -18.15
CA THR A 96 -24.94 0.02 -17.85
C THR A 96 -25.70 -0.16 -19.15
N VAL A 97 -26.20 -1.37 -19.37
CA VAL A 97 -26.91 -1.74 -20.59
C VAL A 97 -28.38 -1.99 -20.31
N ASP A 98 -29.26 -1.64 -21.27
CA ASP A 98 -30.66 -1.99 -21.22
C ASP A 98 -30.89 -3.47 -21.60
N ILE A 99 -32.14 -3.91 -21.55
CA ILE A 99 -32.55 -5.28 -21.93
C ILE A 99 -32.25 -5.57 -23.42
N GLY A 100 -32.14 -4.53 -24.25
CA GLY A 100 -31.77 -4.61 -25.66
C GLY A 100 -30.27 -4.63 -25.91
N GLY A 101 -29.43 -4.49 -24.89
CA GLY A 101 -27.97 -4.45 -25.01
C GLY A 101 -27.42 -3.07 -25.39
N HIS A 102 -28.23 -2.00 -25.37
CA HIS A 102 -27.75 -0.66 -25.60
C HIS A 102 -27.16 -0.05 -24.35
N VAL A 103 -25.94 0.49 -24.48
CA VAL A 103 -25.27 1.22 -23.38
C VAL A 103 -25.93 2.58 -23.26
N TYR A 104 -26.51 2.89 -22.10
CA TYR A 104 -27.14 4.17 -21.83
C TYR A 104 -26.49 5.00 -20.73
N ASP A 105 -25.63 4.37 -19.92
CA ASP A 105 -24.87 5.06 -18.87
C ASP A 105 -23.61 4.26 -18.54
N ASN A 106 -22.63 4.93 -17.91
CA ASN A 106 -21.48 4.28 -17.31
C ASN A 106 -21.52 4.51 -15.81
N THR A 107 -21.57 3.43 -15.05
CA THR A 107 -21.42 3.51 -13.60
C THR A 107 -19.99 3.27 -13.19
N THR A 108 -19.53 4.03 -12.21
CA THR A 108 -18.23 3.84 -11.60
C THR A 108 -18.39 3.36 -10.18
N ASP A 109 -18.00 2.12 -9.95
CA ASP A 109 -17.91 1.54 -8.62
C ASP A 109 -16.56 1.91 -7.99
N ARG A 110 -16.61 2.53 -6.82
CA ARG A 110 -15.44 2.89 -6.02
C ARG A 110 -15.42 2.05 -4.77
N MET A 111 -14.37 1.29 -4.56
CA MET A 111 -14.17 0.50 -3.35
C MET A 111 -13.02 1.09 -2.55
N ARG A 112 -13.30 1.56 -1.35
CA ARG A 112 -12.32 2.07 -0.40
C ARG A 112 -12.09 1.05 0.71
N LEU A 113 -10.82 0.76 0.97
CA LEU A 113 -10.36 -0.21 1.94
C LEU A 113 -9.58 0.53 3.03
N HIS A 114 -9.86 0.22 4.28
CA HIS A 114 -9.27 0.84 5.45
C HIS A 114 -8.33 -0.17 6.12
N TYR A 115 -7.06 0.17 6.22
CA TYR A 115 -6.03 -0.71 6.76
C TYR A 115 -5.35 -0.11 7.99
N LEU A 116 -4.93 -0.99 8.89
CA LEU A 116 -3.88 -0.73 9.85
C LEU A 116 -2.61 -1.44 9.37
N ASN A 117 -1.61 -0.67 8.98
CA ASN A 117 -0.35 -1.17 8.42
C ASN A 117 0.79 -1.02 9.43
N LEU A 118 1.69 -2.00 9.44
CA LEU A 118 2.88 -2.02 10.28
C LEU A 118 4.14 -2.23 9.42
N PRO A 119 4.58 -1.24 8.63
CA PRO A 119 5.83 -1.35 7.88
C PRO A 119 7.03 -1.52 8.81
N VAL A 120 7.97 -2.40 8.42
CA VAL A 120 9.29 -2.54 9.04
C VAL A 120 10.33 -2.34 7.95
N LEU A 121 10.96 -1.18 7.93
CA LEU A 121 11.79 -0.71 6.84
C LEU A 121 13.26 -0.64 7.26
N LEU A 122 14.13 -1.25 6.49
CA LEU A 122 15.55 -0.97 6.52
C LEU A 122 15.79 0.31 5.70
N ARG A 123 16.43 1.30 6.33
CA ARG A 123 16.76 2.58 5.70
C ARG A 123 18.27 2.72 5.54
N LEU A 124 18.67 3.11 4.35
CA LEU A 124 20.00 3.54 3.98
C LEU A 124 20.00 5.06 3.82
N THR A 125 20.79 5.76 4.61
CA THR A 125 20.92 7.23 4.54
C THR A 125 22.27 7.59 3.97
N VAL A 126 22.30 8.50 2.98
CA VAL A 126 23.57 9.04 2.45
C VAL A 126 24.09 10.07 3.45
N PRO A 127 25.23 9.82 4.12
CA PRO A 127 25.75 10.71 5.14
C PRO A 127 25.95 12.13 4.61
N GLY A 128 25.51 13.13 5.38
CA GLY A 128 25.67 14.55 5.05
C GLY A 128 24.70 15.11 4.01
N SER A 129 23.97 14.27 3.25
CA SER A 129 23.07 14.76 2.19
C SER A 129 21.60 14.88 2.65
N GLY A 130 21.17 14.06 3.59
CA GLY A 130 19.76 13.91 3.97
C GLY A 130 18.96 12.97 3.07
N LEU A 131 19.52 12.51 1.94
CA LEU A 131 18.91 11.52 1.06
C LEU A 131 18.87 10.15 1.73
N PHE A 132 17.77 9.42 1.55
CA PHE A 132 17.65 8.05 2.02
C PHE A 132 16.86 7.18 1.05
N ALA A 133 17.17 5.88 1.09
CA ALA A 133 16.37 4.84 0.49
C ALA A 133 15.88 3.90 1.60
N GLU A 134 14.68 3.36 1.45
CA GLU A 134 14.16 2.41 2.42
C GLU A 134 13.34 1.32 1.75
N ALA A 135 13.42 0.10 2.32
CA ALA A 135 12.65 -1.03 1.84
C ALA A 135 12.37 -2.01 2.97
N GLY A 136 11.28 -2.76 2.84
CA GLY A 136 10.94 -3.80 3.81
C GLY A 136 9.52 -4.34 3.66
N PRO A 137 9.15 -5.28 4.53
CA PRO A 137 7.80 -5.83 4.59
C PRO A 137 6.84 -4.85 5.25
N GLN A 138 5.59 -4.90 4.80
CA GLN A 138 4.45 -4.18 5.37
C GLN A 138 3.30 -5.15 5.60
N PRO A 139 3.22 -5.81 6.74
CA PRO A 139 1.98 -6.47 7.15
C PRO A 139 0.87 -5.43 7.34
N GLY A 140 -0.34 -5.78 6.91
CA GLY A 140 -1.53 -4.95 6.98
C GLY A 140 -2.73 -5.74 7.47
N LEU A 141 -3.56 -5.08 8.27
CA LEU A 141 -4.82 -5.61 8.76
C LEU A 141 -5.96 -4.80 8.17
N LEU A 142 -6.85 -5.44 7.42
CA LEU A 142 -8.05 -4.79 6.90
C LEU A 142 -9.05 -4.55 8.03
N LEU A 143 -9.35 -3.29 8.31
CA LEU A 143 -10.29 -2.86 9.34
C LEU A 143 -11.73 -2.80 8.82
N GLY A 144 -11.89 -2.50 7.53
CA GLY A 144 -13.20 -2.38 6.90
C GLY A 144 -13.11 -1.93 5.45
N SER A 145 -14.24 -2.01 4.77
CA SER A 145 -14.37 -1.57 3.39
C SER A 145 -15.66 -0.79 3.18
N HIS A 146 -15.63 0.17 2.26
CA HIS A 146 -16.79 0.97 1.87
C HIS A 146 -16.82 1.12 0.36
N GLY A 147 -17.93 0.73 -0.25
CA GLY A 147 -18.18 0.85 -1.68
C GLY A 147 -19.22 1.92 -1.99
N SER A 148 -19.05 2.66 -3.08
CA SER A 148 -20.05 3.57 -3.60
C SER A 148 -20.16 3.44 -5.11
N VAL A 149 -21.39 3.44 -5.60
CA VAL A 149 -21.73 3.43 -7.02
C VAL A 149 -22.09 4.85 -7.43
N ILE A 150 -21.40 5.37 -8.44
CA ILE A 150 -21.56 6.73 -8.93
C ILE A 150 -21.85 6.68 -10.43
N THR A 151 -22.91 7.36 -10.90
CA THR A 151 -23.22 7.52 -12.32
C THR A 151 -22.24 8.46 -13.01
N GLU A 152 -22.24 8.47 -14.33
CA GLU A 152 -21.43 9.41 -15.12
C GLU A 152 -21.77 10.88 -14.82
N SER A 153 -23.05 11.16 -14.49
CA SER A 153 -23.50 12.48 -14.02
C SER A 153 -22.96 12.90 -12.65
N GLY A 154 -22.27 11.98 -11.93
CA GLY A 154 -21.72 12.23 -10.60
C GLY A 154 -22.72 12.00 -9.46
N GLU A 155 -23.92 11.51 -9.74
CA GLU A 155 -24.92 11.17 -8.74
C GLU A 155 -24.57 9.85 -8.07
N ARG A 156 -24.64 9.80 -6.72
CA ARG A 156 -24.45 8.58 -5.94
C ARG A 156 -25.76 7.79 -5.95
N VAL A 157 -25.81 6.69 -6.69
CA VAL A 157 -27.00 5.84 -6.84
C VAL A 157 -27.04 4.65 -5.88
N GLY A 158 -25.94 4.38 -5.18
CA GLY A 158 -25.91 3.28 -4.22
C GLY A 158 -24.68 3.30 -3.32
N GLU A 159 -24.83 2.73 -2.15
CA GLU A 159 -23.73 2.36 -1.26
C GLU A 159 -23.69 0.84 -1.17
N VAL A 160 -22.58 0.28 -1.57
CA VAL A 160 -22.28 -1.10 -1.24
C VAL A 160 -21.57 -1.05 0.11
N ALA A 161 -22.33 -1.20 1.20
CA ALA A 161 -21.70 -1.53 2.47
C ALA A 161 -20.85 -2.75 2.20
N GLY A 162 -19.53 -2.60 2.27
CA GLY A 162 -18.67 -3.74 2.14
C GLY A 162 -19.15 -4.74 3.17
N THR A 163 -19.64 -5.86 2.73
CA THR A 163 -19.95 -7.01 3.57
C THR A 163 -18.63 -7.56 4.08
N GLY A 164 -17.89 -6.69 4.79
CA GLY A 164 -16.89 -7.13 5.70
C GLY A 164 -17.62 -7.82 6.84
N GLY A 165 -17.91 -9.08 6.66
CA GLY A 165 -17.91 -9.94 7.82
C GLY A 165 -16.57 -9.76 8.53
N PRO A 166 -16.38 -10.14 9.79
CA PRO A 166 -15.16 -9.96 10.56
C PRO A 166 -14.01 -10.86 10.07
N ALA A 167 -13.80 -10.90 8.79
CA ALA A 167 -12.60 -11.43 8.21
C ALA A 167 -11.55 -10.32 8.32
N THR A 168 -10.91 -10.27 9.47
CA THR A 168 -9.60 -9.66 9.61
C THR A 168 -8.70 -10.24 8.55
N THR A 169 -8.71 -9.64 7.37
CA THR A 169 -7.89 -10.11 6.28
C THR A 169 -6.50 -9.53 6.48
N PHE A 170 -5.56 -10.40 6.73
CA PHE A 170 -4.15 -10.07 6.81
C PHE A 170 -3.58 -10.01 5.40
N ASP A 171 -2.94 -8.92 5.06
CA ASP A 171 -2.22 -8.72 3.81
C ASP A 171 -0.73 -8.53 4.11
N LEU A 172 0.13 -9.06 3.24
CA LEU A 172 1.58 -8.84 3.30
C LEU A 172 2.02 -8.14 2.03
N CYS A 173 2.55 -6.93 2.18
CA CYS A 173 3.09 -6.13 1.10
C CYS A 173 4.61 -5.96 1.24
N GLY A 174 5.28 -5.69 0.14
CA GLY A 174 6.61 -5.11 0.11
C GLY A 174 6.51 -3.61 -0.13
N VAL A 175 7.39 -2.88 0.53
CA VAL A 175 7.54 -1.43 0.36
C VAL A 175 8.96 -1.14 -0.06
N ALA A 176 9.13 -0.26 -1.04
CA ALA A 176 10.43 0.30 -1.41
C ALA A 176 10.25 1.77 -1.77
N GLY A 177 11.18 2.62 -1.38
CA GLY A 177 11.06 4.04 -1.62
C GLY A 177 12.32 4.85 -1.38
N LEU A 178 12.21 6.11 -1.73
CA LEU A 178 13.25 7.12 -1.59
C LEU A 178 12.69 8.33 -0.87
N GLY A 179 13.56 9.06 -0.19
CA GLY A 179 13.15 10.28 0.46
C GLY A 179 14.31 11.21 0.78
N TYR A 180 13.94 12.36 1.29
CA TYR A 180 14.86 13.38 1.75
C TYR A 180 14.45 13.85 3.13
N ARG A 181 15.41 13.97 4.04
CA ARG A 181 15.22 14.47 5.40
C ARG A 181 16.08 15.72 5.63
N TRP A 182 15.42 16.80 5.99
CA TRP A 182 16.05 18.04 6.38
C TRP A 182 16.60 17.98 7.81
N LYS A 183 17.55 18.86 8.11
CA LYS A 183 18.16 18.97 9.45
C LYS A 183 17.18 19.36 10.56
N ASN A 184 16.06 19.98 10.21
CA ASN A 184 14.99 20.35 11.16
C ASN A 184 14.06 19.20 11.52
N GLY A 185 14.34 17.97 11.05
CA GLY A 185 13.54 16.77 11.31
C GLY A 185 12.37 16.53 10.35
N LEU A 186 12.07 17.50 9.46
CA LEU A 186 11.08 17.30 8.41
C LEU A 186 11.63 16.33 7.36
N ALA A 187 10.79 15.44 6.85
CA ALA A 187 11.15 14.53 5.75
C ALA A 187 10.02 14.41 4.75
N PHE A 188 10.38 14.17 3.50
CA PHE A 188 9.49 13.81 2.42
C PHE A 188 9.93 12.47 1.84
N SER A 189 8.98 11.60 1.50
CA SER A 189 9.27 10.31 0.89
C SER A 189 8.22 9.88 -0.12
N ALA A 190 8.66 9.11 -1.10
CA ALA A 190 7.82 8.44 -2.08
C ALA A 190 8.11 6.94 -2.01
N HIS A 191 7.05 6.13 -1.86
CA HIS A 191 7.14 4.68 -1.75
C HIS A 191 6.26 4.01 -2.80
N TYR A 192 6.75 2.89 -3.29
CA TYR A 192 5.97 1.91 -4.02
C TYR A 192 5.64 0.75 -3.08
N VAL A 193 4.36 0.44 -3.00
CA VAL A 193 3.81 -0.67 -2.20
C VAL A 193 3.26 -1.71 -3.15
N HIS A 194 3.64 -2.96 -2.94
CA HIS A 194 3.18 -4.10 -3.75
C HIS A 194 2.78 -5.26 -2.85
N GLU A 195 1.59 -5.80 -3.07
CA GLU A 195 1.10 -6.96 -2.33
C GLU A 195 1.73 -8.25 -2.88
N PHE A 196 2.37 -9.04 -2.01
CA PHE A 196 3.00 -10.30 -2.39
C PHE A 196 2.02 -11.47 -2.36
N GLU A 197 1.16 -11.51 -1.35
CA GLU A 197 0.24 -12.60 -1.14
C GLU A 197 -1.11 -12.05 -0.65
N THR A 198 -2.17 -12.46 -1.33
CA THR A 198 -3.53 -12.21 -0.88
C THR A 198 -3.97 -13.38 -0.02
N SER A 199 -4.24 -13.13 1.24
CA SER A 199 -4.92 -14.08 2.12
C SER A 199 -6.16 -14.61 1.41
N LYS A 200 -6.44 -15.91 1.49
CA LYS A 200 -7.54 -16.61 0.80
C LYS A 200 -8.87 -15.88 0.99
N LYS A 201 -9.16 -14.93 0.11
CA LYS A 201 -10.47 -14.29 0.02
C LYS A 201 -11.32 -15.18 -0.88
N GLU A 202 -12.29 -15.84 -0.32
CA GLU A 202 -13.21 -16.72 -1.06
C GLU A 202 -14.02 -16.01 -2.16
N PHE A 203 -14.01 -14.67 -2.17
CA PHE A 203 -14.86 -13.84 -3.04
C PHE A 203 -14.13 -12.99 -4.08
N ILE A 204 -12.80 -12.89 -4.06
CA ILE A 204 -12.03 -12.13 -5.06
C ILE A 204 -11.19 -13.12 -5.86
N PRO A 205 -11.26 -13.09 -7.20
CA PRO A 205 -10.41 -13.97 -8.02
C PRO A 205 -8.95 -13.84 -7.61
N ARG A 206 -8.25 -14.95 -7.44
CA ARG A 206 -6.85 -15.09 -6.98
C ARG A 206 -5.80 -14.31 -7.79
N MET A 207 -6.21 -13.42 -8.68
CA MET A 207 -5.35 -12.82 -9.69
C MET A 207 -5.05 -11.33 -9.48
N THR A 208 -5.66 -10.67 -8.50
CA THR A 208 -5.46 -9.23 -8.31
C THR A 208 -4.52 -8.95 -7.16
N ARG A 209 -3.38 -8.35 -7.48
CA ARG A 209 -2.44 -7.81 -6.49
C ARG A 209 -2.66 -6.32 -6.35
N LYS A 210 -2.79 -5.89 -5.12
CA LYS A 210 -2.88 -4.47 -4.78
C LYS A 210 -1.51 -3.82 -4.90
N TYR A 211 -1.47 -2.63 -5.47
CA TYR A 211 -0.29 -1.79 -5.50
C TYR A 211 -0.66 -0.33 -5.25
N ALA A 212 0.27 0.43 -4.72
CA ALA A 212 0.07 1.83 -4.43
C ALA A 212 1.38 2.63 -4.56
N ILE A 213 1.24 3.89 -4.94
CA ILE A 213 2.26 4.91 -4.75
C ILE A 213 1.84 5.72 -3.52
N GLN A 214 2.75 5.89 -2.57
CA GLN A 214 2.54 6.67 -1.35
C GLN A 214 3.47 7.86 -1.34
N LEU A 215 2.93 9.05 -1.16
CA LEU A 215 3.67 10.29 -0.96
C LEU A 215 3.47 10.74 0.48
N SER A 216 4.55 10.91 1.23
CA SER A 216 4.49 11.15 2.67
C SER A 216 5.32 12.34 3.09
N VAL A 217 4.79 13.05 4.06
CA VAL A 217 5.52 14.01 4.89
C VAL A 217 5.64 13.42 6.29
N ALA A 218 6.82 13.47 6.86
CA ALA A 218 7.11 12.98 8.20
C ALA A 218 7.87 14.04 9.00
N TYR A 219 7.72 13.98 10.32
CA TYR A 219 8.41 14.89 11.22
C TYR A 219 8.94 14.14 12.45
N ASP A 220 10.25 14.30 12.73
CA ASP A 220 10.88 13.77 13.93
C ASP A 220 10.45 14.61 15.14
N ILE A 221 9.68 14.02 16.04
CA ILE A 221 9.18 14.70 17.25
C ILE A 221 10.27 14.73 18.31
N LYS A 222 10.97 13.62 18.51
CA LYS A 222 12.02 13.48 19.52
C LYS A 222 13.06 12.46 19.11
N THR A 223 14.32 12.81 19.33
CA THR A 223 15.47 11.91 19.23
C THR A 223 16.15 11.80 20.59
N PHE A 224 16.46 10.56 20.99
CA PHE A 224 17.08 10.21 22.28
C PHE A 224 18.51 9.76 22.08
#